data_1f0eb8eb32b9dbec20e9150d2118b173
#
_entry.id   1f0eb8eb32b9dbec20e9150d2118b173
#
_cell.length_a   1.000
_cell.length_b   1.000
_cell.length_c   1.000
_cell.angle_alpha   90.00
_cell.angle_beta   90.00
_cell.angle_gamma   90.00
#
_symmetry.space_group_name_H-M   'P 1'
#
loop_
_entity.id
_entity.type
_entity.pdbx_description
1 polymer ?
#
loop_
_entity_poly.entity_id
_entity_poly.type
_entity_poly.pdbx_seq_one_letter_code
_entity_poly.pdbx_strand_id
1 'polypeptide(L)'
;MTKLPAHVAVTGRVKDWLKDPESRLPVSCTVFHVKDSMEGKDGIEDSWIFTSRALRNAAGVAIDLSDLRPSGTSNGKGLVASGPCSFAAVYSGLNELLRRGGAFRNGAITLYLNYDHPDIEQYLDLSLDIIPWAKRAVYVDENLMQSPHIDKIVKRVRDGSIWLAKKSYDRQGRRLYSNVCMEILLLSRGTCLLSHGNLGSVTVSEIPQMFEKGMQFLCELHSKTGVGDSGIYLTPEEDRQVGFGVIGLSNLLALEHVKYADFVDALEKVLGYGKETPSEPAYAIACALLEGYSRAAIVARAHNMERAFTIAPTATCSYKYRDRDGYTTAPEISPVNCHPI
;
A
#
# COMPACT_ATOMS: atom_id res chain seq x y z
N MET A 1 11.44 -19.29 15.30
CA MET A 1 10.97 -18.60 14.08
C MET A 1 9.54 -18.99 13.82
N THR A 2 8.63 -18.06 13.62
CA THR A 2 7.23 -18.37 13.30
C THR A 2 7.18 -19.02 11.92
N LYS A 3 6.62 -20.23 11.84
CA LYS A 3 6.54 -20.99 10.59
C LYS A 3 5.45 -20.40 9.70
N LEU A 4 5.77 -20.15 8.42
CA LEU A 4 4.79 -19.69 7.44
C LEU A 4 3.65 -20.72 7.35
N PRO A 5 2.37 -20.33 7.58
CA PRO A 5 1.24 -21.23 7.46
C PRO A 5 1.07 -21.73 6.02
N ALA A 6 0.48 -22.92 5.87
CA ALA A 6 0.03 -23.39 4.57
C ALA A 6 -0.99 -22.40 3.97
N HIS A 7 -1.00 -22.30 2.66
CA HIS A 7 -1.94 -21.45 1.90
C HIS A 7 -1.82 -19.92 2.15
N VAL A 8 -0.73 -19.49 2.84
CA VAL A 8 -0.43 -18.07 3.04
C VAL A 8 0.75 -17.66 2.18
N ALA A 9 0.53 -16.68 1.34
CA ALA A 9 1.53 -16.07 0.48
C ALA A 9 2.19 -14.88 1.18
N VAL A 10 3.49 -14.73 1.03
CA VAL A 10 4.24 -13.57 1.54
C VAL A 10 5.07 -12.93 0.46
N THR A 11 5.36 -11.64 0.61
CA THR A 11 6.20 -10.90 -0.33
C THR A 11 7.63 -11.46 -0.36
N GLY A 12 8.36 -11.16 -1.44
CA GLY A 12 9.77 -11.58 -1.54
C GLY A 12 10.62 -11.04 -0.40
N ARG A 13 10.33 -9.82 0.09
CA ARG A 13 11.06 -9.20 1.20
C ARG A 13 10.83 -9.91 2.53
N VAL A 14 9.61 -10.34 2.78
CA VAL A 14 9.31 -11.19 3.94
C VAL A 14 10.01 -12.53 3.83
N LYS A 15 10.03 -13.16 2.65
CA LYS A 15 10.77 -14.42 2.42
C LYS A 15 12.27 -14.26 2.65
N ASP A 16 12.84 -13.18 2.16
CA ASP A 16 14.27 -12.90 2.31
C ASP A 16 14.63 -12.61 3.78
N TRP A 17 13.77 -11.88 4.50
CA TRP A 17 13.94 -11.64 5.92
C TRP A 17 13.79 -12.93 6.75
N LEU A 18 12.83 -13.79 6.45
CA LEU A 18 12.68 -15.08 7.14
C LEU A 18 13.91 -15.98 7.01
N LYS A 19 14.72 -15.79 5.95
CA LYS A 19 15.99 -16.52 5.74
C LYS A 19 17.16 -15.87 6.45
N ASP A 20 17.14 -14.54 6.55
CA ASP A 20 18.26 -13.75 7.05
C ASP A 20 17.73 -12.51 7.79
N PRO A 21 17.21 -12.70 9.02
CA PRO A 21 16.58 -11.62 9.78
C PRO A 21 17.58 -10.58 10.30
N GLU A 22 18.88 -10.89 10.34
CA GLU A 22 19.88 -9.95 10.86
C GLU A 22 20.31 -8.91 9.83
N SER A 23 20.31 -9.25 8.54
CA SER A 23 20.77 -8.37 7.47
C SER A 23 19.64 -7.78 6.62
N ARG A 24 18.39 -8.17 6.83
CA ARG A 24 17.24 -7.78 6.02
C ARG A 24 16.12 -7.16 6.85
N LEU A 25 15.35 -6.27 6.23
CA LEU A 25 14.11 -5.76 6.80
C LEU A 25 12.93 -6.17 5.91
N PRO A 26 11.82 -6.64 6.48
CA PRO A 26 10.66 -7.12 5.71
C PRO A 26 9.75 -5.97 5.23
N VAL A 27 10.30 -4.78 5.01
CA VAL A 27 9.58 -3.57 4.62
C VAL A 27 9.37 -3.54 3.12
N SER A 28 8.13 -3.56 2.68
CA SER A 28 7.78 -3.41 1.25
C SER A 28 7.65 -1.95 0.84
N CYS A 29 6.96 -1.15 1.65
CA CYS A 29 6.77 0.28 1.43
C CYS A 29 6.79 1.02 2.77
N THR A 30 7.09 2.31 2.69
CA THR A 30 7.02 3.25 3.81
C THR A 30 6.56 4.61 3.30
N VAL A 31 6.19 5.49 4.21
CA VAL A 31 5.80 6.87 3.90
C VAL A 31 6.60 7.86 4.75
N PHE A 32 6.80 9.05 4.22
CA PHE A 32 7.42 10.15 4.95
C PHE A 32 6.66 11.45 4.65
N HIS A 33 6.21 12.11 5.70
CA HIS A 33 5.62 13.43 5.63
C HIS A 33 6.69 14.47 5.93
N VAL A 34 6.91 15.39 4.99
CA VAL A 34 7.97 16.38 5.05
C VAL A 34 7.45 17.66 5.71
N LYS A 35 8.06 18.05 6.83
CA LYS A 35 7.80 19.35 7.46
C LYS A 35 8.50 20.47 6.73
N ASP A 36 7.92 21.66 6.78
CA ASP A 36 8.43 22.87 6.13
C ASP A 36 9.67 23.45 6.88
N SER A 37 10.73 22.67 6.90
CA SER A 37 12.05 23.06 7.44
C SER A 37 13.15 22.35 6.66
N MET A 38 14.26 23.03 6.40
CA MET A 38 15.44 22.35 5.81
C MET A 38 16.02 21.34 6.78
N GLU A 39 16.26 21.75 8.02
CA GLU A 39 16.92 20.98 9.07
C GLU A 39 15.92 20.40 10.07
N GLY A 40 16.41 19.45 10.88
CA GLY A 40 15.68 18.88 12.01
C GLY A 40 14.86 17.63 11.65
N LYS A 41 14.25 17.08 12.69
CA LYS A 41 13.44 15.84 12.56
C LYS A 41 12.23 16.08 11.65
N ASP A 42 12.06 15.20 10.69
CA ASP A 42 11.01 15.21 9.68
C ASP A 42 11.12 16.37 8.66
N GLY A 43 12.22 17.14 8.66
CA GLY A 43 12.50 18.16 7.68
C GLY A 43 12.94 17.60 6.31
N ILE A 44 13.26 18.51 5.40
CA ILE A 44 13.61 18.19 4.01
C ILE A 44 14.87 17.31 3.94
N GLU A 45 15.97 17.71 4.62
CA GLU A 45 17.22 16.93 4.63
C GLU A 45 17.03 15.55 5.28
N ASP A 46 16.31 15.49 6.40
CA ASP A 46 15.98 14.23 7.06
C ASP A 46 15.16 13.30 6.14
N SER A 47 14.25 13.86 5.33
CA SER A 47 13.50 13.11 4.34
C SER A 47 14.38 12.50 3.24
N TRP A 48 15.43 13.16 2.81
CA TRP A 48 16.40 12.64 1.85
C TRP A 48 17.20 11.48 2.44
N ILE A 49 17.68 11.63 3.69
CA ILE A 49 18.37 10.56 4.41
C ILE A 49 17.44 9.35 4.58
N PHE A 50 16.20 9.58 5.01
CA PHE A 50 15.19 8.54 5.15
C PHE A 50 14.95 7.81 3.82
N THR A 51 14.70 8.56 2.75
CA THR A 51 14.45 8.01 1.41
C THR A 51 15.64 7.19 0.93
N SER A 52 16.86 7.70 1.08
CA SER A 52 18.07 6.98 0.70
C SER A 52 18.21 5.64 1.44
N ARG A 53 17.98 5.63 2.75
CA ARG A 53 18.07 4.42 3.57
C ARG A 53 16.97 3.40 3.21
N ALA A 54 15.73 3.87 3.04
CA ALA A 54 14.61 3.01 2.65
C ALA A 54 14.81 2.36 1.27
N LEU A 55 15.26 3.13 0.27
CA LEU A 55 15.57 2.61 -1.08
C LEU A 55 16.69 1.57 -1.04
N ARG A 56 17.74 1.79 -0.24
CA ARG A 56 18.84 0.82 -0.05
C ARG A 56 18.34 -0.49 0.56
N ASN A 57 17.31 -0.44 1.40
CA ASN A 57 16.61 -1.60 1.95
C ASN A 57 15.56 -2.18 0.98
N ALA A 58 15.54 -1.69 -0.26
CA ALA A 58 14.59 -2.10 -1.30
C ALA A 58 13.11 -1.83 -0.97
N ALA A 59 12.83 -0.89 -0.08
CA ALA A 59 11.48 -0.40 0.19
C ALA A 59 11.04 0.63 -0.85
N GLY A 60 9.76 0.64 -1.22
CA GLY A 60 9.15 1.77 -1.91
C GLY A 60 8.90 2.91 -0.93
N VAL A 61 9.02 4.16 -1.38
CA VAL A 61 8.89 5.34 -0.51
C VAL A 61 7.84 6.29 -1.06
N ALA A 62 6.83 6.58 -0.27
CA ALA A 62 5.87 7.66 -0.54
C ALA A 62 6.29 8.91 0.24
N ILE A 63 6.37 10.03 -0.44
CA ILE A 63 6.79 11.31 0.13
C ILE A 63 5.65 12.31 0.02
N ASP A 64 5.16 12.78 1.14
CA ASP A 64 4.16 13.84 1.19
C ASP A 64 4.83 15.20 1.36
N LEU A 65 4.62 16.08 0.37
CA LEU A 65 5.21 17.41 0.27
C LEU A 65 4.20 18.53 0.63
N SER A 66 3.04 18.15 1.13
CA SER A 66 1.89 19.07 1.26
C SER A 66 2.08 20.19 2.26
N ASP A 67 2.96 20.03 3.25
CA ASP A 67 3.23 21.08 4.24
C ASP A 67 4.33 22.04 3.81
N LEU A 68 5.05 21.75 2.72
CA LEU A 68 6.08 22.68 2.21
C LEU A 68 5.42 23.96 1.74
N ARG A 69 6.00 25.09 2.15
CA ARG A 69 5.53 26.42 1.71
C ARG A 69 5.58 26.56 0.19
N PRO A 70 4.63 27.27 -0.40
CA PRO A 70 4.60 27.46 -1.86
C PRO A 70 5.81 28.25 -2.38
N SER A 71 6.11 28.04 -3.64
CA SER A 71 7.13 28.79 -4.36
C SER A 71 6.87 30.30 -4.29
N GLY A 72 7.94 31.10 -4.21
CA GLY A 72 7.83 32.54 -4.08
C GLY A 72 7.57 33.05 -2.66
N THR A 73 7.30 32.18 -1.69
CA THR A 73 7.14 32.59 -0.27
C THR A 73 8.43 33.16 0.27
N SER A 74 8.39 34.40 0.77
CA SER A 74 9.56 35.04 1.39
C SER A 74 9.94 34.35 2.71
N ASN A 75 11.23 34.14 2.93
CA ASN A 75 11.76 33.65 4.20
C ASN A 75 12.09 34.78 5.20
N GLY A 76 11.75 36.02 4.86
CA GLY A 76 12.05 37.20 5.69
C GLY A 76 13.53 37.60 5.74
N LYS A 77 14.42 36.91 5.01
CA LYS A 77 15.88 37.16 4.95
C LYS A 77 16.38 37.46 3.53
N GLY A 78 15.49 37.93 2.67
CA GLY A 78 15.84 38.28 1.27
C GLY A 78 15.86 37.10 0.29
N LEU A 79 15.48 35.89 0.73
CA LEU A 79 15.34 34.72 -0.12
C LEU A 79 13.88 34.30 -0.23
N VAL A 80 13.55 33.60 -1.30
CA VAL A 80 12.23 33.04 -1.53
C VAL A 80 12.29 31.52 -1.62
N ALA A 81 11.22 30.86 -1.16
CA ALA A 81 11.07 29.42 -1.25
C ALA A 81 10.97 28.97 -2.71
N SER A 82 11.54 27.84 -3.02
CA SER A 82 11.45 27.21 -4.34
C SER A 82 10.21 26.33 -4.53
N GLY A 83 9.49 26.03 -3.43
CA GLY A 83 8.27 25.22 -3.42
C GLY A 83 8.50 23.72 -3.54
N PRO A 84 7.42 22.90 -3.35
CA PRO A 84 7.51 21.44 -3.34
C PRO A 84 7.98 20.84 -4.67
N CYS A 85 7.66 21.47 -5.80
CA CYS A 85 8.00 20.99 -7.13
C CYS A 85 9.51 20.96 -7.39
N SER A 86 10.27 21.91 -6.80
CA SER A 86 11.71 21.95 -6.94
C SER A 86 12.41 20.76 -6.25
N PHE A 87 11.87 20.31 -5.14
CA PHE A 87 12.40 19.15 -4.39
C PHE A 87 12.05 17.82 -5.05
N ALA A 88 11.04 17.77 -5.91
CA ALA A 88 10.62 16.54 -6.60
C ALA A 88 11.77 15.89 -7.39
N ALA A 89 12.61 16.71 -8.02
CA ALA A 89 13.76 16.24 -8.79
C ALA A 89 14.80 15.52 -7.91
N VAL A 90 15.00 15.98 -6.68
CA VAL A 90 15.93 15.33 -5.73
C VAL A 90 15.50 13.90 -5.43
N TYR A 91 14.23 13.67 -5.12
CA TYR A 91 13.72 12.33 -4.86
C TYR A 91 13.80 11.42 -6.10
N SER A 92 13.51 11.95 -7.28
CA SER A 92 13.68 11.22 -8.53
C SER A 92 15.15 10.84 -8.76
N GLY A 93 16.07 11.76 -8.56
CA GLY A 93 17.52 11.50 -8.66
C GLY A 93 18.02 10.50 -7.64
N LEU A 94 17.56 10.56 -6.38
CA LEU A 94 17.87 9.54 -5.39
C LEU A 94 17.45 8.14 -5.84
N ASN A 95 16.25 8.00 -6.42
CA ASN A 95 15.78 6.71 -6.93
C ASN A 95 16.61 6.23 -8.11
N GLU A 96 17.03 7.13 -8.99
CA GLU A 96 17.91 6.81 -10.11
C GLU A 96 19.27 6.30 -9.64
N LEU A 97 19.94 7.07 -8.76
CA LEU A 97 21.30 6.79 -8.30
C LEU A 97 21.37 5.56 -7.40
N LEU A 98 20.34 5.32 -6.59
CA LEU A 98 20.27 4.20 -5.67
C LEU A 98 19.65 2.94 -6.30
N ARG A 99 19.49 2.91 -7.58
CA ARG A 99 19.18 1.71 -8.37
C ARG A 99 20.26 0.68 -8.18
N ARG A 100 20.05 -0.20 -7.21
CA ARG A 100 21.19 -0.92 -6.76
C ARG A 100 21.18 -2.35 -6.80
N GLY A 101 22.41 -2.50 -6.87
CA GLY A 101 23.19 -3.58 -6.41
C GLY A 101 23.00 -4.79 -7.23
N GLY A 102 23.15 -4.69 -8.51
CA GLY A 102 23.13 -5.86 -9.39
C GLY A 102 21.85 -6.70 -9.28
N ALA A 103 21.02 -6.43 -8.31
CA ALA A 103 19.78 -7.16 -8.04
C ALA A 103 18.57 -6.39 -8.55
N PHE A 104 18.53 -6.04 -9.82
CA PHE A 104 17.33 -5.86 -10.66
C PHE A 104 16.04 -5.27 -10.08
N ARG A 105 16.05 -4.62 -8.92
CA ARG A 105 14.87 -3.99 -8.35
C ARG A 105 15.13 -2.52 -8.13
N ASN A 106 14.57 -1.72 -9.03
CA ASN A 106 14.45 -0.30 -8.79
C ASN A 106 13.59 -0.10 -7.55
N GLY A 107 13.94 0.87 -6.72
CA GLY A 107 13.02 1.42 -5.75
C GLY A 107 11.82 2.01 -6.48
N ALA A 108 10.77 2.29 -5.74
CA ALA A 108 9.64 3.04 -6.27
C ALA A 108 9.44 4.26 -5.38
N ILE A 109 9.27 5.43 -5.98
CA ILE A 109 8.92 6.67 -5.28
C ILE A 109 7.60 7.17 -5.83
N THR A 110 6.69 7.55 -4.93
CA THR A 110 5.49 8.31 -5.24
C THR A 110 5.50 9.58 -4.43
N LEU A 111 5.45 10.72 -5.12
CA LEU A 111 5.33 12.04 -4.51
C LEU A 111 3.86 12.39 -4.36
N TYR A 112 3.52 13.02 -3.25
CA TYR A 112 2.16 13.44 -2.92
C TYR A 112 2.09 14.93 -2.66
N LEU A 113 1.03 15.56 -3.13
CA LEU A 113 0.68 16.93 -2.82
C LEU A 113 -0.83 17.04 -2.61
N ASN A 114 -1.28 17.88 -1.69
CA ASN A 114 -2.70 18.16 -1.54
C ASN A 114 -3.24 18.92 -2.76
N TYR A 115 -4.48 18.61 -3.18
CA TYR A 115 -5.15 19.27 -4.32
C TYR A 115 -5.40 20.77 -4.09
N ASP A 116 -5.41 21.20 -2.85
CA ASP A 116 -5.62 22.59 -2.41
C ASP A 116 -4.30 23.36 -2.12
N HIS A 117 -3.14 22.72 -2.40
CA HIS A 117 -1.86 23.40 -2.24
C HIS A 117 -1.70 24.51 -3.30
N PRO A 118 -1.16 25.71 -2.96
CA PRO A 118 -0.99 26.80 -3.93
C PRO A 118 -0.17 26.43 -5.17
N ASP A 119 0.82 25.55 -5.06
CA ASP A 119 1.64 25.08 -6.19
C ASP A 119 1.03 23.87 -6.92
N ILE A 120 -0.23 23.53 -6.68
CA ILE A 120 -0.86 22.34 -7.31
C ILE A 120 -0.80 22.41 -8.83
N GLU A 121 -0.99 23.58 -9.42
CA GLU A 121 -0.98 23.73 -10.86
C GLU A 121 0.37 23.40 -11.48
N GLN A 122 1.46 23.89 -10.86
CA GLN A 122 2.82 23.57 -11.24
C GLN A 122 3.12 22.07 -11.05
N TYR A 123 2.62 21.49 -9.94
CA TYR A 123 2.78 20.07 -9.66
C TYR A 123 2.08 19.18 -10.70
N LEU A 124 0.89 19.55 -11.15
CA LEU A 124 0.15 18.85 -12.20
C LEU A 124 0.87 18.89 -13.56
N ASP A 125 1.66 19.94 -13.82
CA ASP A 125 2.42 20.11 -15.06
C ASP A 125 3.87 19.61 -14.98
N LEU A 126 4.30 19.13 -13.83
CA LEU A 126 5.67 18.65 -13.65
C LEU A 126 5.97 17.52 -14.65
N SER A 127 6.95 17.75 -15.52
CA SER A 127 7.27 16.83 -16.61
C SER A 127 7.94 15.56 -16.10
N LEU A 128 7.66 14.42 -16.74
CA LEU A 128 8.38 13.18 -16.51
C LEU A 128 9.86 13.27 -16.93
N ASP A 129 10.24 14.23 -17.77
CA ASP A 129 11.66 14.48 -18.09
C ASP A 129 12.42 15.02 -16.87
N ILE A 130 11.73 15.71 -15.96
CA ILE A 130 12.31 16.24 -14.72
C ILE A 130 12.32 15.16 -13.61
N ILE A 131 11.29 14.32 -13.57
CA ILE A 131 11.13 13.29 -12.53
C ILE A 131 10.90 11.89 -13.11
N PRO A 132 11.78 11.36 -13.98
CA PRO A 132 11.55 10.11 -14.69
C PRO A 132 11.46 8.89 -13.73
N TRP A 133 11.99 9.01 -12.52
CA TRP A 133 12.06 7.94 -11.54
C TRP A 133 11.11 8.11 -10.35
N ALA A 134 10.17 9.05 -10.43
CA ALA A 134 9.13 9.25 -9.41
C ALA A 134 7.75 9.31 -10.06
N LYS A 135 6.76 8.74 -9.38
CA LYS A 135 5.36 8.89 -9.73
C LYS A 135 4.74 10.02 -8.91
N ARG A 136 3.59 10.50 -9.35
CA ARG A 136 2.86 11.58 -8.68
C ARG A 136 1.47 11.13 -8.30
N ALA A 137 1.01 11.62 -7.15
CA ALA A 137 -0.35 11.47 -6.68
C ALA A 137 -0.83 12.75 -6.01
N VAL A 138 -2.13 12.94 -5.97
CA VAL A 138 -2.77 14.09 -5.34
C VAL A 138 -3.68 13.59 -4.22
N TYR A 139 -3.50 14.15 -3.01
CA TYR A 139 -4.45 13.94 -1.92
C TYR A 139 -5.71 14.76 -2.15
N VAL A 140 -6.85 14.09 -2.02
CA VAL A 140 -8.18 14.68 -2.22
C VAL A 140 -9.10 14.39 -1.04
N ASP A 141 -10.12 15.21 -0.90
CA ASP A 141 -11.22 15.06 0.05
C ASP A 141 -12.57 15.33 -0.65
N GLU A 142 -13.65 15.41 0.12
CA GLU A 142 -15.01 15.63 -0.37
C GLU A 142 -15.21 16.97 -1.09
N ASN A 143 -14.31 17.93 -0.87
CA ASN A 143 -14.38 19.26 -1.50
C ASN A 143 -13.69 19.33 -2.87
N LEU A 144 -13.08 18.24 -3.34
CA LEU A 144 -12.36 18.21 -4.61
C LEU A 144 -13.18 18.78 -5.79
N MET A 145 -14.48 18.46 -5.83
CA MET A 145 -15.36 18.92 -6.91
C MET A 145 -15.55 20.45 -6.97
N GLN A 146 -15.21 21.15 -5.88
CA GLN A 146 -15.27 22.60 -5.77
C GLN A 146 -13.91 23.26 -6.12
N SER A 147 -12.88 22.47 -6.37
CA SER A 147 -11.55 22.98 -6.70
C SER A 147 -11.54 23.70 -8.05
N PRO A 148 -10.90 24.87 -8.16
CA PRO A 148 -10.71 25.54 -9.45
C PRO A 148 -9.82 24.73 -10.41
N HIS A 149 -9.10 23.74 -9.89
CA HIS A 149 -8.19 22.89 -10.65
C HIS A 149 -8.79 21.53 -11.02
N ILE A 150 -10.09 21.30 -10.76
CA ILE A 150 -10.75 19.99 -10.94
C ILE A 150 -10.59 19.43 -12.36
N ASP A 151 -10.82 20.26 -13.39
CA ASP A 151 -10.73 19.81 -14.78
C ASP A 151 -9.31 19.35 -15.14
N LYS A 152 -8.31 20.07 -14.66
CA LYS A 152 -6.90 19.73 -14.87
C LYS A 152 -6.53 18.44 -14.14
N ILE A 153 -6.97 18.27 -12.89
CA ILE A 153 -6.78 17.05 -12.11
C ILE A 153 -7.41 15.86 -12.83
N VAL A 154 -8.68 15.97 -13.26
CA VAL A 154 -9.39 14.90 -13.98
C VAL A 154 -8.68 14.56 -15.29
N LYS A 155 -8.19 15.54 -16.03
CA LYS A 155 -7.41 15.32 -17.24
C LYS A 155 -6.15 14.51 -16.95
N ARG A 156 -5.39 14.87 -15.90
CA ARG A 156 -4.15 14.18 -15.52
C ARG A 156 -4.38 12.77 -14.95
N VAL A 157 -5.53 12.52 -14.36
CA VAL A 157 -5.94 11.16 -13.95
C VAL A 157 -6.28 10.32 -15.18
N ARG A 158 -7.02 10.87 -16.13
CA ARG A 158 -7.41 10.16 -17.36
C ARG A 158 -6.22 9.82 -18.27
N ASP A 159 -5.21 10.67 -18.32
CA ASP A 159 -3.98 10.40 -19.07
C ASP A 159 -2.98 9.51 -18.31
N GLY A 160 -3.32 9.11 -17.07
CA GLY A 160 -2.52 8.21 -16.24
C GLY A 160 -1.28 8.86 -15.62
N SER A 161 -1.10 10.16 -15.74
CA SER A 161 0.08 10.86 -15.21
C SER A 161 0.01 11.15 -13.73
N ILE A 162 -1.20 11.13 -13.14
CA ILE A 162 -1.44 11.37 -11.71
C ILE A 162 -2.45 10.35 -11.14
N TRP A 163 -2.20 9.94 -9.91
CA TRP A 163 -3.12 9.13 -9.13
C TRP A 163 -3.82 9.96 -8.06
N LEU A 164 -4.97 9.50 -7.61
CA LEU A 164 -5.70 10.14 -6.51
C LEU A 164 -5.61 9.28 -5.25
N ALA A 165 -5.39 9.93 -4.13
CA ALA A 165 -5.43 9.32 -2.81
C ALA A 165 -6.34 10.14 -1.89
N LYS A 166 -7.15 9.47 -1.06
CA LYS A 166 -8.02 10.15 -0.11
C LYS A 166 -7.21 10.68 1.08
N LYS A 167 -7.46 11.93 1.49
CA LYS A 167 -7.01 12.44 2.79
C LYS A 167 -7.68 11.59 3.88
N SER A 168 -6.89 10.93 4.72
CA SER A 168 -7.39 9.99 5.73
C SER A 168 -6.77 10.27 7.09
N TYR A 169 -7.50 9.92 8.13
CA TYR A 169 -7.10 10.12 9.52
C TYR A 169 -7.41 8.87 10.34
N ASP A 170 -6.64 8.61 11.36
CA ASP A 170 -6.94 7.56 12.31
C ASP A 170 -8.00 8.00 13.35
N ARG A 171 -8.32 7.10 14.27
CA ARG A 171 -9.32 7.40 15.33
C ARG A 171 -8.87 8.48 16.31
N GLN A 172 -7.58 8.79 16.37
CA GLN A 172 -7.01 9.85 17.20
C GLN A 172 -6.89 11.17 16.44
N GLY A 173 -7.33 11.23 15.18
CA GLY A 173 -7.23 12.40 14.32
C GLY A 173 -5.83 12.61 13.72
N ARG A 174 -4.91 11.65 13.85
CA ARG A 174 -3.59 11.74 13.21
C ARG A 174 -3.71 11.46 11.72
N ARG A 175 -3.02 12.25 10.91
CA ARG A 175 -2.99 12.08 9.46
C ARG A 175 -2.38 10.74 9.09
N LEU A 176 -3.05 10.03 8.18
CA LEU A 176 -2.57 8.83 7.53
C LEU A 176 -2.19 9.15 6.08
N TYR A 177 -1.11 8.54 5.62
CA TYR A 177 -0.54 8.76 4.30
C TYR A 177 -0.61 7.47 3.49
N SER A 178 -0.94 7.58 2.22
CA SER A 178 -0.95 6.43 1.30
C SER A 178 0.47 6.02 0.96
N ASN A 179 0.72 4.72 0.92
CA ASN A 179 1.99 4.20 0.44
C ASN A 179 2.17 4.35 -1.08
N VAL A 180 3.24 3.79 -1.64
CA VAL A 180 3.59 3.91 -3.07
C VAL A 180 2.51 3.36 -4.00
N CYS A 181 1.86 2.27 -3.63
CA CYS A 181 0.82 1.60 -4.43
C CYS A 181 -0.61 1.95 -3.99
N MET A 182 -0.77 2.79 -2.99
CA MET A 182 -2.05 3.30 -2.43
C MET A 182 -2.94 2.28 -1.74
N GLU A 183 -2.48 1.05 -1.54
CA GLU A 183 -3.28 -0.01 -0.94
C GLU A 183 -3.32 0.03 0.59
N ILE A 184 -2.41 0.79 1.22
CA ILE A 184 -2.31 0.86 2.68
C ILE A 184 -2.08 2.30 3.16
N LEU A 185 -2.68 2.62 4.30
CA LEU A 185 -2.57 3.91 4.96
C LEU A 185 -1.64 3.80 6.18
N LEU A 186 -0.61 4.62 6.23
CA LEU A 186 0.47 4.58 7.21
C LEU A 186 0.58 5.92 7.95
N LEU A 187 1.03 5.89 9.19
CA LEU A 187 1.63 7.06 9.83
C LEU A 187 2.96 7.39 9.15
N SER A 188 3.41 8.64 9.23
CA SER A 188 4.75 9.00 8.75
C SER A 188 5.80 8.11 9.39
N ARG A 189 6.72 7.55 8.59
CA ARG A 189 7.73 6.52 8.95
C ARG A 189 7.15 5.14 9.27
N GLY A 190 5.85 4.94 9.11
CA GLY A 190 5.22 3.63 9.21
C GLY A 190 5.66 2.70 8.08
N THR A 191 5.48 1.39 8.28
CA THR A 191 5.95 0.36 7.36
C THR A 191 4.83 -0.56 6.90
N CYS A 192 4.93 -1.01 5.68
CA CYS A 192 3.99 -1.95 5.07
C CYS A 192 4.52 -3.37 5.24
N LEU A 193 3.90 -4.16 6.13
CA LEU A 193 4.13 -5.59 6.28
C LEU A 193 2.93 -6.36 5.74
N LEU A 194 3.13 -7.17 4.69
CA LEU A 194 2.06 -7.78 3.92
C LEU A 194 2.15 -9.30 3.88
N SER A 195 0.98 -9.95 4.01
CA SER A 195 0.76 -11.33 3.62
C SER A 195 -0.64 -11.53 3.02
N HIS A 196 -0.84 -12.66 2.33
CA HIS A 196 -2.07 -12.90 1.57
C HIS A 196 -2.51 -14.34 1.71
N GLY A 197 -3.80 -14.56 1.97
CA GLY A 197 -4.40 -15.87 1.83
C GLY A 197 -4.51 -16.25 0.34
N ASN A 198 -4.02 -17.43 -0.02
CA ASN A 198 -4.17 -17.94 -1.38
C ASN A 198 -5.48 -18.70 -1.52
N LEU A 199 -6.53 -18.01 -1.96
CA LEU A 199 -7.87 -18.57 -2.12
C LEU A 199 -7.91 -19.72 -3.13
N GLY A 200 -7.09 -19.68 -4.18
CA GLY A 200 -7.03 -20.76 -5.17
C GLY A 200 -6.48 -22.07 -4.61
N SER A 201 -5.74 -22.04 -3.49
CA SER A 201 -5.11 -23.24 -2.92
C SER A 201 -5.91 -23.93 -1.82
N VAL A 202 -7.05 -23.37 -1.41
CA VAL A 202 -7.90 -23.91 -0.34
C VAL A 202 -9.28 -24.31 -0.85
N THR A 203 -9.93 -25.21 -0.16
CA THR A 203 -11.37 -25.46 -0.29
C THR A 203 -12.15 -24.36 0.43
N VAL A 204 -13.42 -24.20 0.10
CA VAL A 204 -14.30 -23.18 0.71
C VAL A 204 -14.32 -23.30 2.24
N SER A 205 -14.37 -24.55 2.77
CA SER A 205 -14.40 -24.81 4.20
C SER A 205 -13.08 -24.47 4.94
N GLU A 206 -11.95 -24.38 4.25
CA GLU A 206 -10.65 -24.04 4.83
C GLU A 206 -10.40 -22.54 4.89
N ILE A 207 -11.18 -21.72 4.15
CA ILE A 207 -10.99 -20.27 4.08
C ILE A 207 -10.93 -19.63 5.48
N PRO A 208 -11.90 -19.87 6.40
CA PRO A 208 -11.87 -19.21 7.71
C PRO A 208 -10.60 -19.50 8.51
N GLN A 209 -10.13 -20.74 8.50
CA GLN A 209 -8.91 -21.13 9.21
C GLN A 209 -7.65 -20.54 8.58
N MET A 210 -7.60 -20.45 7.24
CA MET A 210 -6.48 -19.82 6.53
C MET A 210 -6.34 -18.33 6.90
N PHE A 211 -7.46 -17.61 6.97
CA PHE A 211 -7.48 -16.21 7.38
C PHE A 211 -7.00 -16.01 8.82
N GLU A 212 -7.52 -16.83 9.75
CA GLU A 212 -7.13 -16.80 11.16
C GLU A 212 -5.62 -17.03 11.32
N LYS A 213 -5.09 -18.11 10.74
CA LYS A 213 -3.67 -18.45 10.80
C LYS A 213 -2.78 -17.45 10.09
N GLY A 214 -3.25 -16.92 8.95
CA GLY A 214 -2.52 -15.90 8.20
C GLY A 214 -2.38 -14.59 8.96
N MET A 215 -3.44 -14.14 9.61
CA MET A 215 -3.40 -12.94 10.45
C MET A 215 -2.55 -13.17 11.71
N GLN A 216 -2.68 -14.32 12.37
CA GLN A 216 -1.85 -14.67 13.53
C GLN A 216 -0.36 -14.61 13.16
N PHE A 217 0.02 -15.25 12.06
CA PHE A 217 1.38 -15.23 11.54
C PHE A 217 1.88 -13.80 11.28
N LEU A 218 1.05 -12.96 10.64
CA LEU A 218 1.43 -11.60 10.26
C LEU A 218 1.61 -10.70 11.49
N CYS A 219 0.72 -10.80 12.49
CA CYS A 219 0.81 -10.05 13.74
C CYS A 219 2.05 -10.47 14.57
N GLU A 220 2.32 -11.78 14.66
CA GLU A 220 3.53 -12.27 15.33
C GLU A 220 4.81 -11.85 14.60
N LEU A 221 4.77 -11.79 13.26
CA LEU A 221 5.88 -11.32 12.47
C LEU A 221 6.15 -9.83 12.72
N HIS A 222 5.09 -9.03 12.75
CA HIS A 222 5.15 -7.59 12.99
C HIS A 222 5.94 -7.24 14.27
N SER A 223 5.68 -7.94 15.36
CA SER A 223 6.36 -7.71 16.65
C SER A 223 7.84 -8.14 16.66
N LYS A 224 8.30 -8.88 15.65
CA LYS A 224 9.66 -9.46 15.58
C LYS A 224 10.52 -8.87 14.48
N THR A 225 10.04 -7.87 13.76
CA THR A 225 10.74 -7.37 12.56
C THR A 225 12.00 -6.58 12.87
N GLY A 226 12.14 -6.02 14.06
CA GLY A 226 13.27 -5.13 14.41
C GLY A 226 13.31 -3.82 13.61
N VAL A 227 12.24 -3.47 12.85
CA VAL A 227 12.26 -2.26 12.02
C VAL A 227 12.45 -1.00 12.84
N GLY A 228 11.92 -0.94 14.07
CA GLY A 228 12.09 0.19 14.99
C GLY A 228 13.53 0.38 15.43
N ASP A 229 14.31 -0.70 15.56
CA ASP A 229 15.70 -0.66 16.00
C ASP A 229 16.61 -0.01 14.95
N SER A 230 16.16 0.07 13.73
CA SER A 230 16.89 0.78 12.65
C SER A 230 17.01 2.29 12.87
N GLY A 231 16.19 2.87 13.76
CA GLY A 231 16.09 4.32 14.00
C GLY A 231 15.51 5.10 12.80
N ILE A 232 15.00 4.40 11.77
CA ILE A 232 14.43 5.01 10.56
C ILE A 232 12.91 4.97 10.63
N TYR A 233 12.36 3.81 10.97
CA TYR A 233 10.93 3.53 10.97
C TYR A 233 10.33 3.64 12.38
N LEU A 234 9.01 3.73 12.45
CA LEU A 234 8.29 3.59 13.72
C LEU A 234 8.51 2.20 14.31
N THR A 235 8.43 2.12 15.63
CA THR A 235 8.43 0.82 16.32
C THR A 235 7.11 0.09 16.06
N PRO A 236 7.05 -1.23 16.25
CA PRO A 236 5.80 -1.98 16.13
C PRO A 236 4.69 -1.47 17.07
N GLU A 237 5.04 -0.95 18.24
CA GLU A 237 4.11 -0.39 19.22
C GLU A 237 3.51 0.95 18.75
N GLU A 238 4.26 1.72 17.97
CA GLU A 238 3.80 2.99 17.38
C GLU A 238 3.02 2.78 16.09
N ASP A 239 3.46 1.82 15.24
CA ASP A 239 2.93 1.58 13.89
C ASP A 239 1.89 0.45 13.85
N ARG A 240 1.17 0.19 14.86
CA ARG A 240 0.19 -0.90 15.07
C ARG A 240 -0.68 -1.22 13.85
N GLN A 241 -0.04 -1.64 12.75
CA GLN A 241 -0.71 -1.97 11.52
C GLN A 241 0.02 -3.06 10.72
N VAL A 242 -0.76 -3.88 10.06
CA VAL A 242 -0.33 -4.90 9.10
C VAL A 242 -1.28 -4.87 7.90
N GLY A 243 -0.93 -5.58 6.83
CA GLY A 243 -1.78 -5.70 5.66
C GLY A 243 -2.01 -7.15 5.28
N PHE A 244 -3.07 -7.78 5.82
CA PHE A 244 -3.50 -9.10 5.38
C PHE A 244 -4.54 -8.96 4.26
N GLY A 245 -4.28 -9.60 3.13
CA GLY A 245 -5.15 -9.61 1.97
C GLY A 245 -5.34 -11.00 1.40
N VAL A 246 -5.76 -11.06 0.15
CA VAL A 246 -5.97 -12.32 -0.58
C VAL A 246 -5.32 -12.28 -1.95
N ILE A 247 -5.12 -13.44 -2.54
CA ILE A 247 -4.81 -13.68 -3.96
C ILE A 247 -5.61 -14.88 -4.43
N GLY A 248 -5.91 -14.94 -5.72
CA GLY A 248 -6.51 -16.11 -6.34
C GLY A 248 -8.01 -16.24 -6.13
N LEU A 249 -8.76 -15.14 -5.96
CA LEU A 249 -10.22 -15.19 -5.94
C LEU A 249 -10.74 -15.75 -7.27
N SER A 250 -10.22 -15.28 -8.41
CA SER A 250 -10.61 -15.80 -9.72
C SER A 250 -10.32 -17.30 -9.87
N ASN A 251 -9.20 -17.78 -9.33
CA ASN A 251 -8.89 -19.21 -9.31
C ASN A 251 -9.93 -19.98 -8.47
N LEU A 252 -10.25 -19.50 -7.26
CA LEU A 252 -11.27 -20.14 -6.43
C LEU A 252 -12.62 -20.20 -7.15
N LEU A 253 -13.07 -19.08 -7.73
CA LEU A 253 -14.35 -19.02 -8.42
C LEU A 253 -14.40 -19.97 -9.63
N ALA A 254 -13.30 -20.06 -10.39
CA ALA A 254 -13.18 -21.00 -11.50
C ALA A 254 -13.23 -22.47 -11.03
N LEU A 255 -12.52 -22.81 -9.95
CA LEU A 255 -12.49 -24.15 -9.35
C LEU A 255 -13.84 -24.58 -8.79
N GLU A 256 -14.63 -23.64 -8.28
CA GLU A 256 -15.98 -23.90 -7.75
C GLU A 256 -17.08 -23.65 -8.80
N HIS A 257 -16.70 -23.39 -10.06
CA HIS A 257 -17.64 -23.13 -11.17
C HIS A 257 -18.60 -21.97 -10.92
N VAL A 258 -18.16 -20.93 -10.21
CA VAL A 258 -18.93 -19.74 -9.86
C VAL A 258 -18.55 -18.58 -10.76
N LYS A 259 -19.53 -17.88 -11.32
CA LYS A 259 -19.29 -16.64 -12.06
C LYS A 259 -19.07 -15.48 -11.11
N TYR A 260 -18.31 -14.48 -11.54
CA TYR A 260 -18.09 -13.26 -10.76
C TYR A 260 -19.41 -12.54 -10.41
N ALA A 261 -20.35 -12.47 -11.34
CA ALA A 261 -21.66 -11.87 -11.09
C ALA A 261 -22.38 -12.57 -9.93
N ASP A 262 -22.49 -13.91 -9.98
CA ASP A 262 -23.14 -14.71 -8.94
C ASP A 262 -22.43 -14.53 -7.57
N PHE A 263 -21.10 -14.39 -7.59
CA PHE A 263 -20.33 -14.13 -6.38
C PHE A 263 -20.59 -12.71 -5.82
N VAL A 264 -20.71 -11.69 -6.68
CA VAL A 264 -21.07 -10.32 -6.26
C VAL A 264 -22.44 -10.31 -5.61
N ASP A 265 -23.44 -10.93 -6.24
CA ASP A 265 -24.80 -11.05 -5.70
C ASP A 265 -24.81 -11.76 -4.34
N ALA A 266 -24.00 -12.83 -4.20
CA ALA A 266 -23.83 -13.55 -2.96
C ALA A 266 -23.18 -12.69 -1.87
N LEU A 267 -22.15 -11.93 -2.22
CA LEU A 267 -21.44 -11.05 -1.30
C LEU A 267 -22.36 -9.91 -0.82
N GLU A 268 -23.12 -9.28 -1.73
CA GLU A 268 -24.10 -8.27 -1.37
C GLU A 268 -25.18 -8.83 -0.44
N LYS A 269 -25.63 -10.06 -0.69
CA LYS A 269 -26.61 -10.74 0.16
C LYS A 269 -26.07 -10.96 1.57
N VAL A 270 -24.86 -11.49 1.69
CA VAL A 270 -24.21 -11.76 2.99
C VAL A 270 -23.96 -10.47 3.78
N LEU A 271 -23.67 -9.38 3.07
CA LEU A 271 -23.45 -8.05 3.67
C LEU A 271 -24.76 -7.29 3.98
N GLY A 272 -25.92 -7.85 3.60
CA GLY A 272 -27.24 -7.25 3.89
C GLY A 272 -27.72 -6.21 2.87
N TYR A 273 -27.06 -6.09 1.73
CA TYR A 273 -27.42 -5.12 0.67
C TYR A 273 -28.18 -5.78 -0.50
N GLY A 274 -27.98 -7.09 -0.71
CA GLY A 274 -28.49 -7.82 -1.87
C GLY A 274 -29.94 -8.23 -1.76
N LYS A 275 -30.65 -8.17 -2.88
CA LYS A 275 -32.04 -8.64 -3.05
C LYS A 275 -32.14 -9.98 -3.77
N GLU A 276 -31.16 -10.30 -4.61
CA GLU A 276 -31.10 -11.51 -5.41
C GLU A 276 -30.87 -12.76 -4.55
N THR A 277 -31.29 -13.91 -5.08
CA THR A 277 -30.99 -15.20 -4.46
C THR A 277 -29.80 -15.82 -5.19
N PRO A 278 -28.59 -15.76 -4.57
CA PRO A 278 -27.39 -16.29 -5.22
C PRO A 278 -27.43 -17.82 -5.32
N SER A 279 -26.56 -18.37 -6.19
CA SER A 279 -26.35 -19.82 -6.24
C SER A 279 -25.71 -20.30 -4.92
N GLU A 280 -26.00 -21.56 -4.54
CA GLU A 280 -25.50 -22.13 -3.28
C GLU A 280 -23.97 -22.08 -3.18
N PRO A 281 -23.16 -22.46 -4.22
CA PRO A 281 -21.72 -22.37 -4.15
C PRO A 281 -21.21 -20.92 -3.94
N ALA A 282 -21.82 -19.95 -4.65
CA ALA A 282 -21.45 -18.55 -4.50
C ALA A 282 -21.72 -18.03 -3.08
N TYR A 283 -22.87 -18.39 -2.52
CA TYR A 283 -23.25 -18.02 -1.16
C TYR A 283 -22.31 -18.64 -0.11
N ALA A 284 -21.94 -19.92 -0.28
CA ALA A 284 -21.00 -20.59 0.58
C ALA A 284 -19.62 -19.91 0.59
N ILE A 285 -19.11 -19.49 -0.58
CA ILE A 285 -17.85 -18.74 -0.70
C ILE A 285 -17.94 -17.39 0.04
N ALA A 286 -19.03 -16.63 -0.19
CA ALA A 286 -19.22 -15.34 0.44
C ALA A 286 -19.30 -15.45 1.97
N CYS A 287 -20.03 -16.45 2.49
CA CYS A 287 -20.10 -16.74 3.93
C CYS A 287 -18.72 -17.12 4.52
N ALA A 288 -17.98 -18.00 3.85
CA ALA A 288 -16.65 -18.42 4.28
C ALA A 288 -15.66 -17.27 4.32
N LEU A 289 -15.71 -16.36 3.35
CA LEU A 289 -14.90 -15.15 3.34
C LEU A 289 -15.26 -14.22 4.51
N LEU A 290 -16.55 -13.96 4.75
CA LEU A 290 -16.99 -13.11 5.87
C LEU A 290 -16.57 -13.71 7.21
N GLU A 291 -16.73 -15.02 7.39
CA GLU A 291 -16.25 -15.71 8.57
C GLU A 291 -14.73 -15.59 8.71
N GLY A 292 -13.98 -15.80 7.63
CA GLY A 292 -12.53 -15.65 7.61
C GLY A 292 -12.07 -14.26 8.02
N TYR A 293 -12.65 -13.22 7.44
CA TYR A 293 -12.38 -11.83 7.84
C TYR A 293 -12.72 -11.58 9.31
N SER A 294 -13.84 -12.13 9.79
CA SER A 294 -14.26 -11.97 11.18
C SER A 294 -13.26 -12.61 12.16
N ARG A 295 -12.82 -13.85 11.88
CA ARG A 295 -11.80 -14.55 12.70
C ARG A 295 -10.46 -13.80 12.67
N ALA A 296 -10.00 -13.38 11.49
CA ALA A 296 -8.78 -12.60 11.35
C ALA A 296 -8.86 -11.25 12.09
N ALA A 297 -10.01 -10.58 12.07
CA ALA A 297 -10.22 -9.34 12.81
C ALA A 297 -10.16 -9.53 14.33
N ILE A 298 -10.61 -10.67 14.86
CA ILE A 298 -10.47 -11.00 16.28
C ILE A 298 -8.98 -11.15 16.64
N VAL A 299 -8.22 -11.88 15.82
CA VAL A 299 -6.77 -12.04 16.00
C VAL A 299 -6.05 -10.69 15.96
N ALA A 300 -6.33 -9.87 14.95
CA ALA A 300 -5.72 -8.55 14.82
C ALA A 300 -5.97 -7.65 16.04
N ARG A 301 -7.21 -7.66 16.57
CA ARG A 301 -7.57 -6.94 17.81
C ARG A 301 -6.82 -7.46 19.03
N ALA A 302 -6.69 -8.77 19.16
CA ALA A 302 -5.93 -9.39 20.26
C ALA A 302 -4.45 -8.99 20.25
N HIS A 303 -3.90 -8.67 19.08
CA HIS A 303 -2.55 -8.12 18.88
C HIS A 303 -2.49 -6.58 18.86
N ASN A 304 -3.55 -5.90 19.26
CA ASN A 304 -3.65 -4.43 19.28
C ASN A 304 -3.42 -3.74 17.93
N MET A 305 -3.71 -4.41 16.81
CA MET A 305 -3.63 -3.79 15.48
C MET A 305 -4.78 -2.82 15.27
N GLU A 306 -4.46 -1.59 14.87
CA GLU A 306 -5.44 -0.57 14.52
C GLU A 306 -5.96 -0.74 13.08
N ARG A 307 -5.10 -1.20 12.20
CA ARG A 307 -5.38 -1.49 10.79
C ARG A 307 -4.74 -2.83 10.42
N ALA A 308 -5.48 -3.71 9.75
CA ALA A 308 -5.03 -5.07 9.57
C ALA A 308 -5.25 -5.66 8.16
N PHE A 309 -6.10 -5.04 7.35
CA PHE A 309 -6.49 -5.59 6.05
C PHE A 309 -6.12 -4.67 4.90
N THR A 310 -5.77 -5.29 3.76
CA THR A 310 -5.49 -4.57 2.51
C THR A 310 -5.65 -5.48 1.31
N ILE A 311 -5.98 -4.91 0.15
CA ILE A 311 -5.87 -5.60 -1.14
C ILE A 311 -4.68 -4.99 -1.88
N ALA A 312 -3.55 -5.69 -1.82
CA ALA A 312 -2.32 -5.24 -2.46
C ALA A 312 -2.23 -5.70 -3.92
N PRO A 313 -1.48 -4.99 -4.79
CA PRO A 313 -1.35 -5.34 -6.21
C PRO A 313 -0.75 -6.73 -6.47
N THR A 314 0.09 -7.24 -5.61
CA THR A 314 0.66 -8.59 -5.52
C THR A 314 1.16 -9.29 -6.79
N ALA A 315 1.20 -8.66 -7.95
CA ALA A 315 1.48 -9.31 -9.24
C ALA A 315 2.68 -10.28 -9.21
N THR A 316 3.86 -9.83 -8.75
CA THR A 316 5.04 -10.68 -8.63
C THR A 316 4.90 -11.77 -7.56
N CYS A 317 4.11 -11.52 -6.52
CA CYS A 317 3.86 -12.47 -5.46
C CYS A 317 2.95 -13.59 -5.94
N SER A 318 1.80 -13.24 -6.51
CA SER A 318 0.79 -14.21 -6.96
C SER A 318 1.34 -15.21 -7.97
N TYR A 319 2.14 -14.78 -8.94
CA TYR A 319 2.73 -15.66 -9.95
C TYR A 319 3.68 -16.75 -9.40
N LYS A 320 4.10 -16.63 -8.14
CA LYS A 320 4.95 -17.64 -7.47
C LYS A 320 4.15 -18.68 -6.70
N TYR A 321 2.86 -18.51 -6.61
CA TYR A 321 1.95 -19.42 -5.91
C TYR A 321 1.07 -20.17 -6.92
N ARG A 322 0.50 -21.27 -6.49
CA ARG A 322 -0.33 -22.14 -7.30
C ARG A 322 -1.68 -22.36 -6.62
N ASP A 323 -2.70 -22.58 -7.43
CA ASP A 323 -4.00 -23.08 -6.98
C ASP A 323 -3.97 -24.62 -6.77
N ARG A 324 -5.12 -25.19 -6.44
CA ARG A 324 -5.25 -26.62 -6.18
C ARG A 324 -4.94 -27.49 -7.40
N ASP A 325 -5.16 -26.99 -8.61
CA ASP A 325 -4.91 -27.68 -9.87
C ASP A 325 -3.51 -27.40 -10.43
N GLY A 326 -2.70 -26.62 -9.72
CA GLY A 326 -1.32 -26.31 -10.11
C GLY A 326 -1.17 -25.11 -11.04
N TYR A 327 -2.24 -24.38 -11.36
CA TYR A 327 -2.19 -23.16 -12.15
C TYR A 327 -1.69 -21.98 -11.34
N THR A 328 -1.14 -20.99 -12.02
CA THR A 328 -0.68 -19.74 -11.40
C THR A 328 -1.83 -18.99 -10.76
N THR A 329 -1.61 -18.50 -9.54
CA THR A 329 -2.61 -17.69 -8.83
C THR A 329 -2.71 -16.29 -9.45
N ALA A 330 -3.91 -15.78 -9.59
CA ALA A 330 -4.15 -14.41 -10.07
C ALA A 330 -4.01 -13.38 -8.94
N PRO A 331 -3.47 -12.18 -9.22
CA PRO A 331 -3.54 -11.05 -8.30
C PRO A 331 -4.94 -10.43 -8.32
N GLU A 332 -5.40 -9.88 -7.17
CA GLU A 332 -6.73 -9.27 -7.08
C GLU A 332 -6.82 -7.92 -7.81
N ILE A 333 -5.75 -7.15 -7.80
CA ILE A 333 -5.68 -5.89 -8.56
C ILE A 333 -4.83 -6.15 -9.82
N SER A 334 -5.50 -6.45 -10.92
CA SER A 334 -4.84 -6.66 -12.21
C SER A 334 -5.77 -6.27 -13.37
N PRO A 335 -5.26 -5.63 -14.42
CA PRO A 335 -6.02 -5.38 -15.64
C PRO A 335 -6.55 -6.66 -16.29
N VAL A 336 -5.87 -7.78 -16.09
CA VAL A 336 -6.30 -9.09 -16.63
C VAL A 336 -7.59 -9.58 -15.98
N ASN A 337 -7.79 -9.26 -14.69
CA ASN A 337 -9.03 -9.64 -14.00
C ASN A 337 -10.22 -8.76 -14.39
N CYS A 338 -10.00 -7.67 -15.11
CA CYS A 338 -11.05 -6.76 -15.58
C CYS A 338 -11.55 -7.12 -16.98
N HIS A 339 -10.92 -8.06 -17.66
CA HIS A 339 -11.38 -8.54 -18.97
C HIS A 339 -12.23 -9.79 -18.80
N PRO A 340 -13.49 -9.77 -19.27
CA PRO A 340 -14.25 -11.01 -19.39
C PRO A 340 -13.49 -11.92 -20.38
N ILE A 341 -13.11 -13.09 -19.92
CA ILE A 341 -12.60 -14.17 -20.76
C ILE A 341 -13.81 -14.79 -21.49
#